data_88722dc699989200d2e3d0fe08682b8a
#
_entry.id   88722dc699989200d2e3d0fe08682b8a
#
_cell.length_a   1.000
_cell.length_b   1.000
_cell.length_c   1.000
_cell.angle_alpha   90.00
_cell.angle_beta   90.00
_cell.angle_gamma   90.00
#
_symmetry.space_group_name_H-M   'P 1'
#
loop_
_entity.id
_entity.type
_entity.pdbx_description
1 polymer ?
#
loop_
_entity_poly.entity_id
_entity_poly.type
_entity_poly.pdbx_seq_one_letter_code
_entity_poly.pdbx_strand_id
1 'polypeptide(L)'
;MKVETKPDALVYDATAGNRSMWITKDHPFILFGDIEPELSVKPDDFIDSRDTGLPDESKYLIIFDPPHEFNYQRNKGWVSTPNQELAIEKWGSKSTYYGPDIYKTKTELLEYIYQSQKEFNRILMPSGVVFLKWAERRIPLNEVLELFRGWQLMMKIPVYKKGPEKTDTYWVLLMKHPEGDPQLELTSFSKSLRMNKE
;
A
#
# COMPACT_ATOMS: atom_id res chain seq x y z
N MET A 1 -18.13 -2.92 21.36
CA MET A 1 -17.39 -4.21 21.46
C MET A 1 -15.95 -3.83 21.25
N LYS A 2 -15.09 -3.93 22.27
CA LYS A 2 -13.65 -3.70 22.06
C LYS A 2 -13.16 -4.83 21.18
N VAL A 3 -12.70 -4.51 19.97
CA VAL A 3 -11.97 -5.45 19.14
C VAL A 3 -10.69 -5.80 19.93
N GLU A 4 -10.46 -7.09 20.17
CA GLU A 4 -9.17 -7.53 20.71
C GLU A 4 -8.12 -7.18 19.68
N THR A 5 -7.49 -6.04 19.87
CA THR A 5 -6.32 -5.66 19.07
C THR A 5 -5.28 -6.75 19.27
N LYS A 6 -4.60 -7.16 18.20
CA LYS A 6 -3.46 -8.09 18.25
C LYS A 6 -2.19 -7.28 18.61
N PRO A 7 -1.98 -6.87 19.87
CA PRO A 7 -0.91 -5.92 20.22
C PRO A 7 0.47 -6.48 19.93
N ASP A 8 0.61 -7.82 20.00
CA ASP A 8 1.87 -8.52 19.77
C ASP A 8 2.12 -8.87 18.31
N ALA A 9 1.21 -8.49 17.40
CA ALA A 9 1.41 -8.72 15.98
C ALA A 9 2.56 -7.83 15.46
N LEU A 10 3.64 -8.47 15.02
CA LEU A 10 4.83 -7.78 14.49
C LEU A 10 4.67 -7.35 13.04
N VAL A 11 3.67 -7.89 12.34
CA VAL A 11 3.32 -7.56 10.96
C VAL A 11 2.00 -6.76 10.96
N TYR A 12 1.98 -5.68 10.24
CA TYR A 12 0.79 -4.85 10.04
C TYR A 12 0.46 -4.76 8.53
N ASP A 13 -0.71 -5.23 8.14
CA ASP A 13 -1.27 -4.96 6.81
C ASP A 13 -2.14 -3.72 6.91
N ALA A 14 -1.63 -2.61 6.39
CA ALA A 14 -2.24 -1.28 6.53
C ALA A 14 -3.40 -1.03 5.56
N THR A 15 -3.59 -1.94 4.61
CA THR A 15 -4.58 -1.86 3.52
C THR A 15 -5.11 -3.25 3.21
N ALA A 16 -5.56 -3.93 4.25
CA ALA A 16 -5.83 -5.36 4.21
C ALA A 16 -6.92 -5.77 3.21
N GLY A 17 -7.88 -4.88 2.93
CA GLY A 17 -9.00 -5.19 2.06
C GLY A 17 -9.70 -6.49 2.49
N ASN A 18 -10.08 -7.30 1.52
CA ASN A 18 -10.60 -8.64 1.78
C ASN A 18 -9.48 -9.69 2.02
N ARG A 19 -8.28 -9.25 2.38
CA ARG A 19 -7.10 -10.10 2.62
C ARG A 19 -6.79 -11.03 1.44
N SER A 20 -7.07 -10.57 0.21
CA SER A 20 -7.00 -11.41 -1.00
C SER A 20 -5.58 -11.87 -1.34
N MET A 21 -4.57 -11.13 -0.93
CA MET A 21 -3.16 -11.48 -1.12
C MET A 21 -2.66 -12.54 -0.14
N TRP A 22 -3.38 -12.76 0.96
CA TRP A 22 -2.96 -13.67 2.02
C TRP A 22 -3.54 -15.06 1.81
N ILE A 23 -2.69 -16.09 1.93
CA ILE A 23 -3.11 -17.49 1.94
C ILE A 23 -3.85 -17.79 3.24
N THR A 24 -3.26 -17.40 4.37
CA THR A 24 -3.88 -17.52 5.69
C THR A 24 -4.50 -16.19 6.08
N LYS A 25 -5.83 -16.12 6.01
CA LYS A 25 -6.58 -14.89 6.20
C LYS A 25 -6.85 -14.52 7.66
N ASP A 26 -6.52 -15.41 8.58
CA ASP A 26 -6.62 -15.20 10.02
C ASP A 26 -5.33 -15.67 10.68
N HIS A 27 -4.30 -14.83 10.59
CA HIS A 27 -2.98 -15.14 11.11
C HIS A 27 -2.75 -14.41 12.43
N PRO A 28 -2.33 -15.10 13.53
CA PRO A 28 -2.22 -14.49 14.85
C PRO A 28 -1.14 -13.39 14.94
N PHE A 29 -0.11 -13.45 14.10
CA PHE A 29 0.99 -12.49 14.10
C PHE A 29 0.82 -11.35 13.09
N ILE A 30 -0.34 -11.24 12.43
CA ILE A 30 -0.65 -10.18 11.49
C ILE A 30 -1.85 -9.40 12.02
N LEU A 31 -1.67 -8.09 12.16
CA LEU A 31 -2.75 -7.14 12.37
C LEU A 31 -3.25 -6.67 11.00
N PHE A 32 -4.48 -6.99 10.68
CA PHE A 32 -5.13 -6.57 9.45
C PHE A 32 -5.94 -5.30 9.70
N GLY A 33 -5.42 -4.15 9.26
CA GLY A 33 -6.09 -2.87 9.34
C GLY A 33 -6.65 -2.41 8.01
N ASP A 34 -7.78 -1.72 8.05
CA ASP A 34 -8.39 -1.06 6.89
C ASP A 34 -9.40 -0.01 7.38
N ILE A 35 -9.70 0.98 6.54
CA ILE A 35 -10.72 2.00 6.84
C ILE A 35 -12.06 1.69 6.17
N GLU A 36 -12.14 0.70 5.27
CA GLU A 36 -13.33 0.40 4.49
C GLU A 36 -14.34 -0.43 5.31
N PRO A 37 -15.52 0.12 5.61
CA PRO A 37 -16.50 -0.57 6.44
C PRO A 37 -17.26 -1.68 5.71
N GLU A 38 -17.31 -1.67 4.35
CA GLU A 38 -18.10 -2.59 3.54
C GLU A 38 -17.34 -3.84 3.08
N LEU A 39 -16.16 -4.12 3.66
CA LEU A 39 -15.39 -5.31 3.33
C LEU A 39 -16.14 -6.59 3.71
N SER A 40 -16.10 -7.61 2.83
CA SER A 40 -16.66 -8.93 3.08
C SER A 40 -15.90 -9.68 4.18
N VAL A 41 -14.57 -9.51 4.22
CA VAL A 41 -13.71 -9.95 5.32
C VAL A 41 -13.36 -8.73 6.15
N LYS A 42 -13.92 -8.65 7.35
CA LYS A 42 -13.68 -7.49 8.22
C LYS A 42 -12.22 -7.42 8.63
N PRO A 43 -11.63 -6.20 8.70
CA PRO A 43 -10.32 -6.02 9.30
C PRO A 43 -10.35 -6.42 10.78
N ASP A 44 -9.19 -6.65 11.36
CA ASP A 44 -9.08 -6.87 12.81
C ASP A 44 -9.41 -5.57 13.56
N ASP A 45 -9.04 -4.43 12.96
CA ASP A 45 -9.41 -3.10 13.46
C ASP A 45 -9.54 -2.11 12.29
N PHE A 46 -10.41 -1.09 12.49
CA PHE A 46 -10.58 0.01 11.54
C PHE A 46 -9.51 1.07 11.81
N ILE A 47 -8.40 0.95 11.11
CA ILE A 47 -7.20 1.77 11.32
C ILE A 47 -6.91 2.60 10.09
N ASP A 48 -6.79 3.92 10.29
CA ASP A 48 -6.26 4.82 9.26
C ASP A 48 -4.73 4.71 9.24
N SER A 49 -4.17 4.39 8.08
CA SER A 49 -2.71 4.25 7.94
C SER A 49 -1.92 5.54 8.17
N ARG A 50 -2.60 6.69 8.22
CA ARG A 50 -2.00 8.01 8.50
C ARG A 50 -1.89 8.32 9.99
N ASP A 51 -2.70 7.65 10.81
CA ASP A 51 -2.77 7.81 12.27
C ASP A 51 -3.28 6.49 12.87
N THR A 52 -2.36 5.56 13.08
CA THR A 52 -2.72 4.19 13.43
C THR A 52 -3.09 4.01 14.89
N GLY A 53 -2.66 4.93 15.76
CA GLY A 53 -2.76 4.76 17.20
C GLY A 53 -1.90 3.61 17.75
N LEU A 54 -1.10 2.94 16.93
CA LEU A 54 -0.19 1.89 17.36
C LEU A 54 1.02 2.48 18.09
N PRO A 55 1.63 1.74 19.04
CA PRO A 55 2.84 2.22 19.73
C PRO A 55 4.01 2.45 18.78
N ASP A 56 4.90 3.36 19.15
CA ASP A 56 6.17 3.57 18.47
C ASP A 56 6.96 2.26 18.44
N GLU A 57 7.69 2.04 17.36
CA GLU A 57 8.62 0.92 17.19
C GLU A 57 8.02 -0.46 17.57
N SER A 58 6.73 -0.66 17.23
CA SER A 58 5.97 -1.87 17.58
C SER A 58 5.83 -2.88 16.43
N LYS A 59 6.28 -2.53 15.22
CA LYS A 59 6.13 -3.35 14.02
C LYS A 59 7.47 -3.60 13.33
N TYR A 60 7.66 -4.79 12.76
CA TYR A 60 8.81 -5.11 11.92
C TYR A 60 8.53 -4.98 10.43
N LEU A 61 7.31 -5.34 10.02
CA LEU A 61 6.90 -5.34 8.63
C LEU A 61 5.54 -4.67 8.49
N ILE A 62 5.45 -3.77 7.53
CA ILE A 62 4.18 -3.19 7.08
C ILE A 62 3.96 -3.59 5.64
N ILE A 63 2.77 -4.12 5.34
CA ILE A 63 2.27 -4.30 3.98
C ILE A 63 1.41 -3.10 3.64
N PHE A 64 1.67 -2.49 2.49
CA PHE A 64 0.97 -1.30 2.06
C PHE A 64 0.62 -1.39 0.56
N ASP A 65 -0.65 -1.58 0.26
CA ASP A 65 -1.23 -1.62 -1.09
C ASP A 65 -2.24 -0.46 -1.24
N PRO A 66 -1.75 0.82 -1.25
CA PRO A 66 -2.63 1.98 -1.27
C PRO A 66 -3.38 2.09 -2.59
N PRO A 67 -4.40 2.96 -2.69
CA PRO A 67 -4.99 3.32 -3.97
C PRO A 67 -3.94 3.79 -4.97
N HIS A 68 -4.05 3.33 -6.23
CA HIS A 68 -3.09 3.66 -7.30
C HIS A 68 -3.64 4.72 -8.27
N GLU A 69 -4.88 5.15 -8.07
CA GLU A 69 -5.59 6.06 -8.96
C GLU A 69 -6.33 7.13 -8.17
N PHE A 70 -6.51 8.28 -8.80
CA PHE A 70 -7.28 9.41 -8.32
C PHE A 70 -8.25 9.87 -9.39
N ASN A 71 -9.33 10.58 -9.00
CA ASN A 71 -10.34 11.15 -9.91
C ASN A 71 -10.81 10.17 -10.98
N TYR A 72 -11.13 8.95 -10.55
CA TYR A 72 -11.73 7.98 -11.43
C TYR A 72 -13.19 8.38 -11.64
N GLN A 73 -13.42 9.31 -12.56
CA GLN A 73 -14.77 9.46 -13.10
C GLN A 73 -15.08 8.13 -13.81
N ARG A 74 -15.95 7.32 -13.21
CA ARG A 74 -16.65 6.30 -13.98
C ARG A 74 -17.21 7.03 -15.22
N ASN A 75 -16.55 6.84 -16.36
CA ASN A 75 -17.12 7.26 -17.62
C ASN A 75 -18.54 6.73 -17.62
N LYS A 76 -19.54 7.62 -17.75
CA LYS A 76 -20.96 7.28 -17.80
C LYS A 76 -21.34 6.31 -18.93
N GLY A 77 -20.37 5.77 -19.65
CA GLY A 77 -20.48 4.76 -20.70
C GLY A 77 -19.89 3.39 -20.35
N TRP A 78 -19.28 3.20 -19.20
CA TRP A 78 -18.95 1.86 -18.70
C TRP A 78 -20.18 1.31 -17.98
N VAL A 79 -21.12 0.84 -18.77
CA VAL A 79 -22.15 -0.08 -18.34
C VAL A 79 -21.39 -1.25 -17.67
N SER A 80 -21.79 -1.58 -16.46
CA SER A 80 -21.33 -2.79 -15.78
C SER A 80 -21.34 -3.94 -16.78
N THR A 81 -20.17 -4.31 -17.26
CA THR A 81 -20.09 -5.49 -18.13
C THR A 81 -20.49 -6.68 -17.27
N PRO A 82 -21.11 -7.72 -17.83
CA PRO A 82 -21.44 -8.95 -17.10
C PRO A 82 -20.26 -9.52 -16.32
N ASN A 83 -19.03 -9.23 -16.74
CA ASN A 83 -17.79 -9.58 -16.04
C ASN A 83 -17.57 -8.79 -14.73
N GLN A 84 -18.17 -7.60 -14.58
CA GLN A 84 -18.06 -6.81 -13.34
C GLN A 84 -19.03 -7.31 -12.28
N GLU A 85 -20.23 -7.72 -12.67
CA GLU A 85 -21.18 -8.40 -11.76
C GLU A 85 -20.64 -9.77 -11.35
N LEU A 86 -20.05 -10.54 -12.28
CA LEU A 86 -19.36 -11.78 -12.00
C LEU A 86 -18.10 -11.57 -11.11
N ALA A 87 -17.40 -10.44 -11.26
CA ALA A 87 -16.29 -10.11 -10.38
C ALA A 87 -16.77 -9.75 -8.98
N ILE A 88 -17.86 -9.01 -8.85
CA ILE A 88 -18.52 -8.70 -7.56
C ILE A 88 -19.00 -9.99 -6.90
N GLU A 89 -19.64 -10.88 -7.65
CA GLU A 89 -20.13 -12.17 -7.16
C GLU A 89 -18.97 -13.11 -6.78
N LYS A 90 -17.92 -13.15 -7.57
CA LYS A 90 -16.77 -14.05 -7.38
C LYS A 90 -15.74 -13.56 -6.37
N TRP A 91 -15.59 -12.24 -6.18
CA TRP A 91 -14.60 -11.62 -5.29
C TRP A 91 -15.22 -10.93 -4.08
N GLY A 92 -16.54 -10.95 -3.98
CA GLY A 92 -17.28 -10.65 -2.76
C GLY A 92 -17.35 -9.20 -2.33
N SER A 93 -16.96 -8.21 -3.18
CA SER A 93 -17.14 -6.82 -2.79
C SER A 93 -17.10 -5.84 -3.95
N LYS A 94 -17.89 -4.75 -3.81
CA LYS A 94 -17.78 -3.56 -4.66
C LYS A 94 -16.42 -2.86 -4.52
N SER A 95 -15.66 -3.16 -3.48
CA SER A 95 -14.41 -2.51 -3.10
C SER A 95 -13.16 -3.13 -3.71
N THR A 96 -13.28 -3.98 -4.73
CA THR A 96 -12.12 -4.47 -5.48
C THR A 96 -11.32 -3.36 -6.19
N TYR A 97 -11.87 -2.15 -6.22
CA TYR A 97 -11.19 -0.96 -6.71
C TYR A 97 -10.98 0.01 -5.55
N TYR A 98 -9.84 -0.10 -4.91
CA TYR A 98 -9.41 0.83 -3.88
C TYR A 98 -9.51 2.27 -4.34
N GLY A 99 -10.46 2.98 -3.75
CA GLY A 99 -10.43 4.41 -3.58
C GLY A 99 -10.53 5.35 -4.78
N PRO A 100 -11.06 5.01 -5.98
CA PRO A 100 -11.20 6.03 -7.03
C PRO A 100 -12.13 7.17 -6.62
N ASP A 101 -13.01 6.93 -5.64
CA ASP A 101 -13.94 7.94 -5.15
C ASP A 101 -13.39 8.73 -3.93
N ILE A 102 -12.30 8.26 -3.29
CA ILE A 102 -11.73 8.87 -2.09
C ILE A 102 -10.80 10.04 -2.45
N TYR A 103 -9.88 9.85 -3.40
CA TYR A 103 -8.92 10.87 -3.80
C TYR A 103 -9.31 11.51 -5.12
N LYS A 104 -9.69 12.78 -5.08
CA LYS A 104 -10.14 13.52 -6.26
C LYS A 104 -8.98 14.04 -7.10
N THR A 105 -7.83 14.25 -6.48
CA THR A 105 -6.64 14.81 -7.13
C THR A 105 -5.41 13.96 -6.86
N LYS A 106 -4.41 14.10 -7.74
CA LYS A 106 -3.09 13.53 -7.55
C LYS A 106 -2.47 13.96 -6.22
N THR A 107 -2.61 15.24 -5.89
CA THR A 107 -2.06 15.84 -4.66
C THR A 107 -2.65 15.17 -3.42
N GLU A 108 -3.97 14.95 -3.38
CA GLU A 108 -4.61 14.27 -2.25
C GLU A 108 -4.09 12.84 -2.07
N LEU A 109 -3.92 12.09 -3.17
CA LEU A 109 -3.38 10.74 -3.09
C LEU A 109 -1.91 10.71 -2.64
N LEU A 110 -1.08 11.62 -3.16
CA LEU A 110 0.32 11.71 -2.74
C LEU A 110 0.44 12.16 -1.28
N GLU A 111 -0.41 13.07 -0.82
CA GLU A 111 -0.46 13.49 0.59
C GLU A 111 -0.85 12.33 1.51
N TYR A 112 -1.85 11.53 1.12
CA TYR A 112 -2.21 10.32 1.85
C TYR A 112 -1.00 9.37 2.01
N ILE A 113 -0.29 9.09 0.93
CA ILE A 113 0.89 8.21 0.96
C ILE A 113 1.99 8.83 1.83
N TYR A 114 2.20 10.14 1.72
CA TYR A 114 3.20 10.85 2.50
C TYR A 114 2.90 10.81 4.01
N GLN A 115 1.66 11.03 4.42
CA GLN A 115 1.28 10.94 5.83
C GLN A 115 1.38 9.51 6.34
N SER A 116 0.95 8.52 5.53
CA SER A 116 1.07 7.11 5.89
C SER A 116 2.53 6.69 6.10
N GLN A 117 3.45 7.10 5.22
CA GLN A 117 4.86 6.73 5.38
C GLN A 117 5.50 7.38 6.62
N LYS A 118 5.05 8.58 7.03
CA LYS A 118 5.49 9.20 8.29
C LYS A 118 5.06 8.37 9.49
N GLU A 119 3.81 7.93 9.47
CA GLU A 119 3.26 7.08 10.52
C GLU A 119 3.97 5.72 10.54
N PHE A 120 4.25 5.13 9.39
CA PHE A 120 5.02 3.89 9.29
C PHE A 120 6.44 4.04 9.84
N ASN A 121 7.08 5.20 9.60
CA ASN A 121 8.39 5.49 10.18
C ASN A 121 8.34 5.55 11.70
N ARG A 122 7.24 6.00 12.31
CA ARG A 122 7.05 6.04 13.75
C ARG A 122 6.86 4.64 14.35
N ILE A 123 5.96 3.84 13.76
CA ILE A 123 5.56 2.54 14.33
C ILE A 123 6.50 1.39 13.97
N LEU A 124 7.38 1.53 12.98
CA LEU A 124 8.37 0.53 12.65
C LEU A 124 9.56 0.59 13.60
N MET A 125 10.01 -0.59 14.02
CA MET A 125 11.29 -0.75 14.70
C MET A 125 12.45 -0.26 13.82
N PRO A 126 13.62 0.04 14.41
CA PRO A 126 14.85 0.28 13.63
C PRO A 126 15.11 -0.89 12.67
N SER A 127 15.43 -0.57 11.43
CA SER A 127 15.57 -1.55 10.33
C SER A 127 14.29 -2.32 9.96
N GLY A 128 13.14 -1.90 10.47
CA GLY A 128 11.85 -2.42 10.01
C GLY A 128 11.58 -2.04 8.55
N VAL A 129 10.67 -2.76 7.91
CA VAL A 129 10.47 -2.65 6.45
C VAL A 129 9.01 -2.38 6.08
N VAL A 130 8.82 -1.63 5.02
CA VAL A 130 7.54 -1.51 4.30
C VAL A 130 7.63 -2.28 3.01
N PHE A 131 6.64 -3.11 2.74
CA PHE A 131 6.45 -3.78 1.47
C PHE A 131 5.31 -3.08 0.73
N LEU A 132 5.70 -2.12 -0.11
CA LEU A 132 4.78 -1.27 -0.89
C LEU A 132 4.42 -1.96 -2.19
N LYS A 133 3.14 -2.08 -2.50
CA LYS A 133 2.67 -2.42 -3.84
C LYS A 133 2.26 -1.15 -4.56
N TRP A 134 2.67 -1.02 -5.83
CA TRP A 134 2.32 0.12 -6.66
C TRP A 134 2.09 -0.27 -8.12
N ALA A 135 0.99 0.22 -8.70
CA ALA A 135 0.71 0.12 -10.12
C ALA A 135 0.91 1.49 -10.80
N GLU A 136 1.83 1.56 -11.77
CA GLU A 136 2.16 2.79 -12.52
C GLU A 136 1.08 3.13 -13.55
N ARG A 137 -0.13 3.43 -13.08
CA ARG A 137 -1.23 3.77 -13.99
C ARG A 137 -1.24 5.25 -14.35
N ARG A 138 -1.27 6.13 -13.34
CA ARG A 138 -1.32 7.59 -13.51
C ARG A 138 -0.16 8.29 -12.85
N ILE A 139 0.45 7.67 -11.86
CA ILE A 139 1.58 8.20 -11.12
C ILE A 139 2.73 7.20 -11.27
N PRO A 140 3.87 7.60 -11.83
CA PRO A 140 5.06 6.76 -11.90
C PRO A 140 5.54 6.36 -10.51
N LEU A 141 6.08 5.14 -10.37
CA LEU A 141 6.62 4.64 -9.11
C LEU A 141 7.69 5.57 -8.54
N ASN A 142 8.56 6.12 -9.39
CA ASN A 142 9.62 7.04 -8.94
C ASN A 142 9.07 8.24 -8.19
N GLU A 143 7.92 8.77 -8.60
CA GLU A 143 7.29 9.91 -7.94
C GLU A 143 6.73 9.51 -6.56
N VAL A 144 6.22 8.30 -6.42
CA VAL A 144 5.78 7.77 -5.13
C VAL A 144 6.98 7.53 -4.22
N LEU A 145 8.08 7.00 -4.75
CA LEU A 145 9.31 6.78 -3.97
C LEU A 145 9.95 8.07 -3.46
N GLU A 146 9.73 9.21 -4.13
CA GLU A 146 10.15 10.52 -3.63
C GLU A 146 9.52 10.89 -2.27
N LEU A 147 8.36 10.30 -1.95
CA LEU A 147 7.70 10.51 -0.67
C LEU A 147 8.36 9.73 0.48
N PHE A 148 9.12 8.69 0.15
CA PHE A 148 9.84 7.84 1.12
C PHE A 148 11.29 8.33 1.31
N ARG A 149 11.47 9.64 1.51
CA ARG A 149 12.78 10.18 1.84
C ARG A 149 13.28 9.65 3.17
N GLY A 150 14.54 9.28 3.24
CA GLY A 150 15.13 8.65 4.42
C GLY A 150 14.89 7.14 4.54
N TRP A 151 14.25 6.53 3.54
CA TRP A 151 14.11 5.08 3.43
C TRP A 151 15.14 4.52 2.47
N GLN A 152 15.63 3.32 2.75
CA GLN A 152 16.50 2.60 1.84
C GLN A 152 15.68 1.68 0.93
N LEU A 153 15.76 1.89 -0.38
CA LEU A 153 15.18 0.97 -1.35
C LEU A 153 16.02 -0.31 -1.41
N MET A 154 15.44 -1.42 -0.98
CA MET A 154 16.11 -2.71 -0.92
C MET A 154 15.85 -3.56 -2.18
N MET A 155 14.60 -3.56 -2.67
CA MET A 155 14.20 -4.46 -3.74
C MET A 155 12.99 -3.91 -4.50
N LYS A 156 12.96 -4.15 -5.80
CA LYS A 156 11.79 -3.93 -6.67
C LYS A 156 11.48 -5.21 -7.43
N ILE A 157 10.29 -5.75 -7.25
CA ILE A 157 9.83 -7.00 -7.86
C ILE A 157 8.66 -6.70 -8.79
N PRO A 158 8.78 -6.94 -10.11
CA PRO A 158 7.66 -6.77 -11.02
C PRO A 158 6.59 -7.85 -10.79
N VAL A 159 5.33 -7.45 -10.81
CA VAL A 159 4.19 -8.39 -10.80
C VAL A 159 3.86 -8.72 -12.25
N TYR A 160 4.22 -9.90 -12.69
CA TYR A 160 3.96 -10.33 -14.06
C TYR A 160 2.48 -10.64 -14.29
N LYS A 161 1.91 -10.02 -15.32
CA LYS A 161 0.58 -10.34 -15.83
C LYS A 161 0.68 -11.45 -16.86
N LYS A 162 -0.32 -12.33 -16.91
CA LYS A 162 -0.45 -13.29 -18.02
C LYS A 162 -0.95 -12.53 -19.25
N GLY A 163 -0.15 -12.50 -20.34
CA GLY A 163 -0.52 -11.86 -21.60
C GLY A 163 0.58 -10.97 -22.17
N PRO A 164 0.35 -10.35 -23.35
CA PRO A 164 1.32 -9.49 -24.02
C PRO A 164 1.51 -8.11 -23.37
N GLU A 165 0.68 -7.75 -22.39
CA GLU A 165 0.77 -6.47 -21.71
C GLU A 165 1.99 -6.43 -20.81
N LYS A 166 2.73 -5.32 -20.88
CA LYS A 166 3.83 -5.07 -19.96
C LYS A 166 3.29 -4.91 -18.55
N THR A 167 4.03 -5.44 -17.56
CA THR A 167 3.71 -5.16 -16.17
C THR A 167 3.98 -3.69 -15.85
N ASP A 168 3.03 -3.09 -15.18
CA ASP A 168 3.09 -1.74 -14.60
C ASP A 168 2.98 -1.78 -13.08
N THR A 169 2.99 -2.96 -12.49
CA THR A 169 2.78 -3.18 -11.06
C THR A 169 4.04 -3.77 -10.44
N TYR A 170 4.41 -3.23 -9.31
CA TYR A 170 5.62 -3.62 -8.59
C TYR A 170 5.31 -3.83 -7.11
N TRP A 171 6.01 -4.77 -6.50
CA TRP A 171 6.28 -4.79 -5.08
C TRP A 171 7.63 -4.16 -4.81
N VAL A 172 7.69 -3.28 -3.84
CA VAL A 172 8.90 -2.54 -3.47
C VAL A 172 9.16 -2.74 -1.98
N LEU A 173 10.35 -3.22 -1.65
CA LEU A 173 10.79 -3.34 -0.26
C LEU A 173 11.61 -2.11 0.12
N LEU A 174 11.13 -1.38 1.11
CA LEU A 174 11.73 -0.17 1.66
C LEU A 174 12.10 -0.44 3.12
N MET A 175 13.34 -0.17 3.52
CA MET A 175 13.80 -0.33 4.89
C MET A 175 13.92 1.03 5.56
N LYS A 176 13.39 1.14 6.79
CA LYS A 176 13.61 2.29 7.66
C LYS A 176 15.10 2.40 7.98
N HIS A 177 15.70 3.58 7.75
CA HIS A 177 17.09 3.78 8.10
C HIS A 177 17.26 3.83 9.62
N PRO A 178 18.22 3.07 10.19
CA PRO A 178 18.38 2.96 11.65
C PRO A 178 18.70 4.30 12.34
N GLU A 179 19.37 5.21 11.65
CA GLU A 179 19.83 6.48 12.23
C GLU A 179 18.87 7.65 11.96
N GLY A 180 17.76 7.40 11.29
CA GLY A 180 16.75 8.44 11.02
C GLY A 180 17.22 9.59 10.13
N ASP A 181 18.36 9.44 9.44
CA ASP A 181 18.91 10.51 8.61
C ASP A 181 18.15 10.60 7.27
N PRO A 182 17.36 11.67 7.05
CA PRO A 182 16.66 11.88 5.79
C PRO A 182 17.58 12.25 4.62
N GLN A 183 18.88 12.40 4.84
CA GLN A 183 19.85 12.86 3.83
C GLN A 183 20.65 11.73 3.17
N LEU A 184 20.56 10.48 3.62
CA LEU A 184 21.13 9.33 2.90
C LEU A 184 20.21 8.92 1.73
N GLU A 185 19.98 9.75 0.91
CA GLU A 185 20.31 10.07 -0.46
C GLU A 185 19.54 9.30 -1.51
N LEU A 186 18.46 9.94 -1.92
CA LEU A 186 17.92 9.84 -3.28
C LEU A 186 18.96 10.14 -4.38
N THR A 187 20.09 10.76 -4.08
CA THR A 187 21.14 11.09 -5.06
C THR A 187 21.82 9.85 -5.63
N SER A 188 22.02 8.79 -4.85
CA SER A 188 22.57 7.54 -5.37
C SER A 188 21.53 6.77 -6.19
N PHE A 189 20.26 6.85 -5.81
CA PHE A 189 19.16 6.15 -6.47
C PHE A 189 18.78 6.80 -7.81
N SER A 190 18.70 8.13 -7.87
CA SER A 190 18.46 8.85 -9.13
C SER A 190 19.57 8.64 -10.16
N LYS A 191 20.82 8.46 -9.71
CA LYS A 191 21.93 8.08 -10.58
C LYS A 191 21.81 6.66 -11.12
N SER A 192 21.44 5.68 -10.25
CA SER A 192 21.32 4.28 -10.69
C SER A 192 20.18 4.05 -11.68
N LEU A 193 19.08 4.81 -11.56
CA LEU A 193 17.98 4.75 -12.53
C LEU A 193 18.29 5.39 -13.89
N ARG A 194 19.21 6.36 -13.92
CA ARG A 194 19.67 6.97 -15.19
C ARG A 194 20.65 6.06 -15.94
N MET A 195 21.48 5.30 -15.23
CA MET A 195 22.47 4.39 -15.85
C MET A 195 21.83 3.16 -16.52
N ASN A 196 20.57 2.83 -16.23
CA ASN A 196 19.85 1.70 -16.87
C ASN A 196 19.01 2.12 -18.10
N LYS A 197 19.23 3.33 -18.64
CA LYS A 197 18.53 3.85 -19.83
C LYS A 197 19.45 4.07 -21.05
N GLU A 198 20.73 3.69 -20.95
CA GLU A 198 21.67 3.67 -22.08
C GLU A 198 21.79 2.26 -22.70
#